data_5a56236c87beb4e0522a0ceb96f6371b
#
_entry.id   5a56236c87beb4e0522a0ceb96f6371b
#
_cell.length_a   1.000
_cell.length_b   1.000
_cell.length_c   1.000
_cell.angle_alpha   90.00
_cell.angle_beta   90.00
_cell.angle_gamma   90.00
#
_symmetry.space_group_name_H-M   'P 1'
#
loop_
_entity.id
_entity.type
_entity.pdbx_description
1 polymer ?
#
loop_
_entity_poly.entity_id
_entity_poly.type
_entity_poly.pdbx_seq_one_letter_code
_entity_poly.pdbx_strand_id
1 'polypeptide(L)'
;MISNIDNIIEFIKGSNDFVVTSHISPDGDNIGSTLGIYYSLKKLGKNVYYVLDDNAPLNLRFLVENVTNMSSEEFKALNIDNYSLIALDCGDKYRVCVSEEIKDKALKIVCIDHHASNDYYGDFNYI
;
A
#
# COMPACT_ATOMS: atom_id res chain seq x y z
N MET A 1 15.70 -7.98 5.59
CA MET A 1 16.77 -6.98 5.42
C MET A 1 16.18 -5.60 5.19
N ILE A 2 16.70 -4.61 5.89
CA ILE A 2 16.25 -3.22 5.73
C ILE A 2 16.87 -2.64 4.47
N SER A 3 16.04 -2.02 3.63
CA SER A 3 16.48 -1.40 2.39
C SER A 3 17.00 0.02 2.65
N ASN A 4 17.90 0.49 1.80
CA ASN A 4 18.29 1.89 1.79
C ASN A 4 17.14 2.73 1.25
N ILE A 5 16.82 3.84 1.93
CA ILE A 5 15.72 4.73 1.53
C ILE A 5 15.92 5.29 0.11
N ASP A 6 17.15 5.57 -0.26
CA ASP A 6 17.46 6.10 -1.60
C ASP A 6 17.11 5.10 -2.69
N ASN A 7 17.29 3.80 -2.45
CA ASN A 7 16.92 2.74 -3.39
C ASN A 7 15.40 2.67 -3.55
N ILE A 8 14.65 2.86 -2.47
CA ILE A 8 13.20 2.90 -2.50
C ILE A 8 12.71 4.11 -3.31
N ILE A 9 13.30 5.27 -3.08
CA ILE A 9 12.95 6.50 -3.80
C ILE A 9 13.23 6.33 -5.30
N GLU A 10 14.38 5.79 -5.67
CA GLU A 10 14.74 5.51 -7.06
C GLU A 10 13.72 4.55 -7.70
N PHE A 11 13.36 3.49 -6.99
CA PHE A 11 12.37 2.54 -7.48
C PHE A 11 11.02 3.22 -7.73
N ILE A 12 10.55 4.03 -6.79
CA ILE A 12 9.28 4.75 -6.90
C ILE A 12 9.31 5.72 -8.09
N LYS A 13 10.40 6.46 -8.25
CA LYS A 13 10.55 7.39 -9.37
C LYS A 13 10.48 6.69 -10.73
N GLY A 14 11.03 5.49 -10.81
CA GLY A 14 11.06 4.69 -12.05
C GLY A 14 9.79 3.90 -12.33
N SER A 15 8.81 3.91 -11.45
CA SER A 15 7.56 3.16 -11.58
C SER A 15 6.38 4.10 -11.80
N ASN A 16 5.28 3.60 -12.39
CA ASN A 16 4.14 4.44 -12.75
C ASN A 16 2.86 4.10 -12.00
N ASP A 17 2.58 2.82 -11.79
CA ASP A 17 1.32 2.35 -11.22
C ASP A 17 1.56 1.69 -9.86
N PHE A 18 0.81 2.13 -8.86
CA PHE A 18 0.96 1.66 -7.48
C PHE A 18 -0.38 1.30 -6.87
N VAL A 19 -0.43 0.17 -6.19
CA VAL A 19 -1.47 -0.16 -5.23
C VAL A 19 -0.94 0.19 -3.85
N VAL A 20 -1.65 1.02 -3.10
CA VAL A 20 -1.31 1.34 -1.72
C VAL A 20 -2.34 0.71 -0.79
N THR A 21 -1.88 0.10 0.29
CA THR A 21 -2.72 -0.60 1.25
C THR A 21 -2.04 -0.71 2.60
N SER A 22 -2.73 -1.29 3.58
CA SER A 22 -2.25 -1.48 4.93
C SER A 22 -2.76 -2.82 5.49
N HIS A 23 -2.70 -3.00 6.82
CA HIS A 23 -3.14 -4.25 7.45
C HIS A 23 -4.66 -4.34 7.58
N ILE A 24 -5.15 -5.55 7.81
CA ILE A 24 -6.55 -5.81 8.20
C ILE A 24 -6.89 -5.05 9.48
N SER A 25 -8.19 -4.75 9.67
CA SER A 25 -8.67 -3.95 10.81
C SER A 25 -7.99 -2.58 10.88
N PRO A 26 -8.22 -1.72 9.87
CA PRO A 26 -7.50 -0.44 9.77
C PRO A 26 -7.76 0.47 10.97
N ASP A 27 -6.73 1.19 11.39
CA ASP A 27 -6.77 2.17 12.47
C ASP A 27 -6.25 3.53 11.97
N GLY A 28 -6.15 4.51 12.87
CA GLY A 28 -5.70 5.86 12.52
C GLY A 28 -4.29 5.91 11.96
N ASP A 29 -3.40 5.09 12.51
CA ASP A 29 -2.00 5.05 12.07
C ASP A 29 -1.89 4.52 10.64
N ASN A 30 -2.49 3.38 10.35
CA ASN A 30 -2.37 2.80 9.01
C ASN A 30 -3.12 3.61 7.95
N ILE A 31 -4.30 4.16 8.26
CA ILE A 31 -5.03 5.02 7.33
C ILE A 31 -4.25 6.30 7.06
N GLY A 32 -3.73 6.95 8.09
CA GLY A 32 -2.95 8.16 7.95
C GLY A 32 -1.68 7.95 7.13
N SER A 33 -0.95 6.89 7.42
CA SER A 33 0.28 6.53 6.69
C SER A 33 -0.01 6.22 5.22
N THR A 34 -1.06 5.43 4.96
CA THR A 34 -1.45 5.06 3.59
C THR A 34 -1.87 6.29 2.79
N LEU A 35 -2.68 7.17 3.39
CA LEU A 35 -3.10 8.41 2.74
C LEU A 35 -1.93 9.35 2.46
N GLY A 36 -0.96 9.43 3.37
CA GLY A 36 0.24 10.22 3.16
C GLY A 36 1.00 9.79 1.90
N ILE A 37 1.21 8.51 1.74
CA ILE A 37 1.84 7.95 0.54
C ILE A 37 0.95 8.12 -0.69
N TYR A 38 -0.35 7.86 -0.55
CA TYR A 38 -1.32 8.03 -1.65
C TYR A 38 -1.25 9.44 -2.25
N TYR A 39 -1.38 10.45 -1.42
CA TYR A 39 -1.35 11.84 -1.88
C TYR A 39 0.02 12.25 -2.42
N SER A 40 1.11 11.77 -1.81
CA SER A 40 2.47 12.06 -2.28
C SER A 40 2.70 11.50 -3.68
N LEU A 41 2.29 10.27 -3.93
CA LEU A 41 2.40 9.63 -5.24
C LEU A 41 1.53 10.32 -6.29
N LYS A 42 0.31 10.71 -5.91
CA LYS A 42 -0.57 11.51 -6.78
C LYS A 42 0.10 12.81 -7.19
N LYS A 43 0.71 13.50 -6.25
CA LYS A 43 1.42 14.76 -6.49
C LYS A 43 2.61 14.57 -7.43
N LEU A 44 3.24 13.41 -7.41
CA LEU A 44 4.33 13.06 -8.34
C LEU A 44 3.82 12.64 -9.73
N GLY A 45 2.52 12.66 -9.96
CA GLY A 45 1.93 12.28 -11.25
C GLY A 45 1.79 10.78 -11.46
N LYS A 46 1.90 9.98 -10.40
CA LYS A 46 1.75 8.52 -10.50
C LYS A 46 0.28 8.11 -10.52
N ASN A 47 0.00 6.94 -11.08
CA ASN A 47 -1.30 6.30 -10.99
C ASN A 47 -1.36 5.52 -9.68
N VAL A 48 -2.24 5.89 -8.79
CA VAL A 48 -2.31 5.33 -7.43
C VAL A 48 -3.70 4.80 -7.16
N TYR A 49 -3.78 3.57 -6.68
CA TYR A 49 -5.02 2.89 -6.33
C TYR A 49 -4.98 2.54 -4.85
N TYR A 50 -5.91 3.08 -4.08
CA TYR A 50 -6.08 2.75 -2.67
C TYR A 50 -6.97 1.52 -2.59
N VAL A 51 -6.39 0.37 -2.29
CA VAL A 51 -7.10 -0.91 -2.24
C VAL A 51 -7.08 -1.44 -0.82
N LEU A 52 -8.25 -1.64 -0.24
CA LEU A 52 -8.40 -2.13 1.12
C LEU A 52 -9.72 -2.88 1.22
N ASP A 53 -9.67 -4.17 1.55
CA ASP A 53 -10.89 -4.99 1.63
C ASP A 53 -11.70 -4.72 2.90
N ASP A 54 -11.09 -4.19 3.95
CA ASP A 54 -11.78 -3.75 5.15
C ASP A 54 -12.18 -2.28 5.06
N ASN A 55 -13.31 -1.94 5.66
CA ASN A 55 -13.75 -0.55 5.75
C ASN A 55 -13.03 0.19 6.90
N ALA A 56 -12.79 1.48 6.71
CA ALA A 56 -12.34 2.33 7.79
C ALA A 56 -13.38 2.37 8.92
N PRO A 57 -12.95 2.43 10.21
CA PRO A 57 -13.87 2.64 11.31
C PRO A 57 -14.71 3.90 11.12
N LEU A 58 -15.95 3.91 11.63
CA LEU A 58 -16.89 5.02 11.46
C LEU A 58 -16.28 6.38 11.81
N ASN A 59 -15.56 6.45 12.94
CA ASN A 59 -14.94 7.68 13.41
C ASN A 59 -13.76 8.17 12.55
N LEU A 60 -13.28 7.34 11.63
CA LEU A 60 -12.15 7.67 10.76
C LEU A 60 -12.55 7.76 9.28
N ARG A 61 -13.82 7.53 8.95
CA ARG A 61 -14.29 7.56 7.55
C ARG A 61 -14.09 8.91 6.88
N PHE A 62 -14.10 10.00 7.65
CA PHE A 62 -13.87 11.33 7.11
C PHE A 62 -12.50 11.47 6.46
N LEU A 63 -11.50 10.68 6.88
CA LEU A 63 -10.15 10.71 6.32
C LEU A 63 -10.10 10.17 4.89
N VAL A 64 -10.98 9.23 4.55
CA VAL A 64 -11.02 8.58 3.22
C VAL A 64 -12.16 9.09 2.34
N GLU A 65 -12.86 10.12 2.76
CA GLU A 65 -14.06 10.65 2.11
C GLU A 65 -13.80 11.09 0.67
N ASN A 66 -12.65 11.70 0.42
CA ASN A 66 -12.26 12.22 -0.90
C ASN A 66 -11.32 11.28 -1.67
N VAL A 67 -11.17 10.07 -1.21
CA VAL A 67 -10.30 9.06 -1.83
C VAL A 67 -11.18 7.95 -2.40
N THR A 68 -10.92 7.56 -3.64
CA THR A 68 -11.57 6.39 -4.22
C THR A 68 -10.95 5.14 -3.59
N ASN A 69 -11.57 4.66 -2.51
CA ASN A 69 -11.18 3.42 -1.86
C ASN A 69 -11.89 2.27 -2.57
N MET A 70 -11.15 1.27 -3.01
CA MET A 70 -11.72 0.14 -3.73
C MET A 70 -11.37 -1.18 -3.08
N SER A 71 -12.22 -2.20 -3.33
CA SER A 71 -11.94 -3.57 -2.93
C SER A 71 -10.96 -4.22 -3.89
N SER A 72 -10.41 -5.38 -3.49
CA SER A 72 -9.58 -6.20 -4.37
C SER A 72 -10.31 -6.57 -5.66
N GLU A 73 -11.60 -6.92 -5.57
CA GLU A 73 -12.40 -7.28 -6.75
C GLU A 73 -12.57 -6.10 -7.71
N GLU A 74 -12.82 -4.91 -7.18
CA GLU A 74 -12.93 -3.69 -7.98
C GLU A 74 -11.61 -3.37 -8.67
N PHE A 75 -10.49 -3.51 -7.98
CA PHE A 75 -9.17 -3.30 -8.58
C PHE A 75 -8.89 -4.32 -9.69
N LYS A 76 -9.16 -5.59 -9.45
CA LYS A 76 -8.96 -6.64 -10.45
C LYS A 76 -9.76 -6.39 -11.72
N ALA A 77 -10.96 -5.84 -11.60
CA ALA A 77 -11.81 -5.50 -12.74
C ALA A 77 -11.22 -4.40 -13.64
N LEU A 78 -10.31 -3.60 -13.14
CA LEU A 78 -9.62 -2.57 -13.93
C LEU A 78 -8.58 -3.15 -14.89
N ASN A 79 -8.16 -4.39 -14.69
CA ASN A 79 -7.15 -5.08 -15.52
C ASN A 79 -5.83 -4.29 -15.62
N ILE A 80 -5.39 -3.73 -14.51
CA ILE A 80 -4.11 -3.02 -14.46
C ILE A 80 -2.99 -4.06 -14.42
N ASP A 81 -2.14 -4.02 -15.44
CA ASP A 81 -0.90 -4.79 -15.48
C ASP A 81 0.25 -3.96 -14.91
N ASN A 82 1.37 -4.56 -14.56
CA ASN A 82 2.61 -3.85 -14.23
C ASN A 82 2.47 -2.81 -13.11
N TYR A 83 1.79 -3.16 -12.04
CA TYR A 83 1.74 -2.34 -10.81
C TYR A 83 2.68 -2.87 -9.75
N SER A 84 3.08 -2.00 -8.84
CA SER A 84 3.80 -2.37 -7.61
C SER A 84 2.94 -2.10 -6.39
N LEU A 85 3.12 -2.89 -5.35
CA LEU A 85 2.35 -2.80 -4.11
C LEU A 85 3.17 -2.10 -3.05
N ILE A 86 2.60 -1.09 -2.40
CA ILE A 86 3.18 -0.46 -1.21
C ILE A 86 2.28 -0.77 -0.03
N ALA A 87 2.82 -1.54 0.92
CA ALA A 87 2.13 -1.91 2.14
C ALA A 87 2.65 -1.08 3.31
N LEU A 88 1.76 -0.38 3.98
CA LEU A 88 2.07 0.53 5.08
C LEU A 88 1.60 -0.06 6.41
N ASP A 89 2.43 0.11 7.45
CA ASP A 89 2.06 -0.22 8.83
C ASP A 89 1.61 -1.68 8.99
N CYS A 90 2.28 -2.60 8.30
CA CYS A 90 1.93 -4.02 8.32
C CYS A 90 3.17 -4.89 8.41
N GLY A 91 3.33 -5.60 9.52
CA GLY A 91 4.52 -6.41 9.81
C GLY A 91 4.52 -7.80 9.20
N ASP A 92 3.40 -8.24 8.62
CA ASP A 92 3.20 -9.60 8.14
C ASP A 92 2.44 -9.58 6.81
N LYS A 93 2.99 -10.24 5.80
CA LYS A 93 2.41 -10.29 4.45
C LYS A 93 0.96 -10.78 4.45
N TYR A 94 0.63 -11.75 5.30
CA TYR A 94 -0.72 -12.31 5.33
C TYR A 94 -1.76 -11.33 5.87
N ARG A 95 -1.34 -10.33 6.62
CA ARG A 95 -2.22 -9.29 7.17
C ARG A 95 -2.41 -8.10 6.23
N VAL A 96 -1.68 -8.04 5.13
CA VAL A 96 -1.87 -7.00 4.11
C VAL A 96 -3.26 -7.17 3.51
N CYS A 97 -4.08 -6.10 3.57
CA CYS A 97 -5.53 -6.18 3.38
C CYS A 97 -5.96 -6.11 1.91
N VAL A 98 -5.34 -6.93 1.09
CA VAL A 98 -5.74 -7.17 -0.30
C VAL A 98 -5.67 -8.66 -0.58
N SER A 99 -6.30 -9.10 -1.67
CA SER A 99 -6.29 -10.52 -2.04
C SER A 99 -4.87 -11.02 -2.32
N GLU A 100 -4.66 -12.32 -2.13
CA GLU A 100 -3.37 -12.96 -2.44
C GLU A 100 -3.00 -12.78 -3.92
N GLU A 101 -3.98 -12.79 -4.81
CA GLU A 101 -3.75 -12.59 -6.24
C GLU A 101 -3.10 -11.22 -6.52
N ILE A 102 -3.57 -10.16 -5.86
CA ILE A 102 -2.98 -8.82 -6.01
C ILE A 102 -1.54 -8.82 -5.52
N LYS A 103 -1.26 -9.46 -4.39
CA LYS A 103 0.11 -9.57 -3.85
C LYS A 103 1.03 -10.33 -4.81
N ASP A 104 0.54 -11.45 -5.35
CA ASP A 104 1.34 -12.33 -6.20
C ASP A 104 1.65 -11.69 -7.57
N LYS A 105 0.72 -10.92 -8.12
CA LYS A 105 0.87 -10.26 -9.42
C LYS A 105 1.65 -8.95 -9.36
N ALA A 106 1.87 -8.38 -8.18
CA ALA A 106 2.65 -7.16 -8.05
C ALA A 106 4.08 -7.39 -8.57
N LEU A 107 4.58 -6.45 -9.34
CA LEU A 107 5.96 -6.50 -9.85
C LEU A 107 6.96 -6.50 -8.70
N LYS A 108 6.74 -5.61 -7.73
CA LYS A 108 7.52 -5.48 -6.50
C LYS A 108 6.60 -5.13 -5.36
N ILE A 109 7.00 -5.53 -4.16
CA ILE A 109 6.33 -5.14 -2.91
C ILE A 109 7.29 -4.26 -2.11
N VAL A 110 6.85 -3.05 -1.77
CA VAL A 110 7.54 -2.15 -0.86
C VAL A 110 6.81 -2.20 0.48
N CYS A 111 7.52 -2.57 1.54
CA CYS A 111 7.00 -2.58 2.91
C CYS A 111 7.57 -1.40 3.68
N ILE A 112 6.70 -0.53 4.19
CA ILE A 112 7.06 0.60 5.04
C ILE A 112 6.35 0.41 6.37
N ASP A 113 7.10 0.17 7.43
CA ASP A 113 6.54 -0.24 8.71
C ASP A 113 7.46 0.17 9.86
N HIS A 114 6.93 0.16 11.08
CA HIS A 114 7.68 0.47 12.29
C HIS A 114 7.64 -0.64 13.35
N HIS A 115 7.05 -1.79 13.03
CA HIS A 115 6.94 -2.90 13.98
C HIS A 115 8.26 -3.67 14.09
N ALA A 116 8.75 -3.87 15.31
CA ALA A 116 9.96 -4.66 15.56
C ALA A 116 9.83 -6.13 15.11
N SER A 117 8.59 -6.62 15.06
CA SER A 117 8.27 -8.00 14.65
C SER A 117 8.12 -8.17 13.13
N ASN A 118 8.43 -7.15 12.34
CA ASN A 118 8.31 -7.22 10.89
C ASN A 118 9.15 -8.38 10.32
N ASP A 119 8.58 -9.14 9.39
CA ASP A 119 9.24 -10.31 8.79
C ASP A 119 9.96 -10.01 7.46
N TYR A 120 10.06 -8.74 7.09
CA TYR A 120 10.78 -8.27 5.88
C TYR A 120 10.26 -8.91 4.60
N TYR A 121 8.95 -8.96 4.43
CA TYR A 121 8.30 -9.66 3.32
C TYR A 121 8.37 -8.89 1.98
N GLY A 122 8.75 -7.64 1.99
CA GLY A 122 8.85 -6.84 0.77
C GLY A 122 10.12 -7.12 -0.03
N ASP A 123 10.11 -6.78 -1.29
CA ASP A 123 11.32 -6.69 -2.11
C ASP A 123 12.17 -5.51 -1.62
N PHE A 124 11.51 -4.48 -1.14
CA PHE A 124 12.12 -3.34 -0.43
C PHE A 124 11.45 -3.23 0.94
N ASN A 125 12.24 -3.06 2.00
CA ASN A 125 11.74 -2.97 3.37
C ASN A 125 12.35 -1.76 4.07
N TYR A 126 11.54 -0.79 4.42
CA TYR A 126 11.93 0.34 5.25
C TYR A 126 11.24 0.22 6.60
N ILE A 127 11.99 -0.27 7.61
CA ILE A 127 11.46 -0.59 8.92
C ILE A 127 12.07 0.34 9.97
#